data_0506d9bcffd1573a23d7ffded559afac
#
_entry.id   0506d9bcffd1573a23d7ffded559afac
#
_cell.length_a   1.000
_cell.length_b   1.000
_cell.length_c   1.000
_cell.angle_alpha   90.00
_cell.angle_beta   90.00
_cell.angle_gamma   90.00
#
_symmetry.space_group_name_H-M   'P 1'
#
loop_
_entity.id
_entity.type
_entity.pdbx_description
1 polymer ?
#
loop_
_entity_poly.entity_id
_entity_poly.type
_entity_poly.pdbx_seq_one_letter_code
_entity_poly.pdbx_strand_id
1 'polypeptide(L)'
;MRKLSFVIAMMMCVVSMAQQKAEQPPRLPGMEYGTEKDMPLFYEQLKGELTFPWAWQEKQRKMSFKKWRKAARMEVMKTMQMAPPAPTDYGYEVIATEHRDGYDALKIRFSVNRWERVVAYLLKPLSATQQQEKGRPAILLFHDHGAHFSIGKEKMIKPFGVDSLVMADAEDWAHRCYDDVFVGDELAKAGYVVLCTDALFWGDRGRMEGVRYDSQQALSANLLQMGTSWGAWITWDDIRSAEFLAHLPFVDSNRVGCLGFSMGAYRSWMTAALTDAIKASASICWMNDTEHLMTMTNNQNKGGSAYSMLVPGIRNLMDYADVAAMACPKPTLFFNGYNDKLFPVEGVENSYKRMREVWQSQKADDKLHTKIWQEKHFFNRTMQQEVISFFSSEL
;
A
#
# COMPACT_ATOMS: atom_id res chain seq x y z
N MET A 1 49.67 -27.81 -31.58
CA MET A 1 48.48 -26.99 -31.76
C MET A 1 47.64 -27.14 -30.50
N ARG A 2 47.80 -26.20 -29.56
CA ARG A 2 47.12 -26.23 -28.23
C ARG A 2 45.79 -25.50 -28.36
N LYS A 3 44.73 -26.20 -28.10
CA LYS A 3 43.40 -25.62 -27.94
C LYS A 3 43.34 -24.87 -26.60
N LEU A 4 43.22 -23.56 -26.66
CA LEU A 4 43.00 -22.69 -25.52
C LEU A 4 41.50 -22.68 -25.24
N SER A 5 41.04 -23.45 -24.25
CA SER A 5 39.69 -23.39 -23.74
C SER A 5 39.56 -22.17 -22.86
N PHE A 6 38.85 -21.13 -23.34
CA PHE A 6 38.41 -20.03 -22.52
C PHE A 6 37.23 -20.50 -21.67
N VAL A 7 37.49 -20.85 -20.42
CA VAL A 7 36.47 -20.98 -19.39
C VAL A 7 36.19 -19.58 -18.88
N ILE A 8 35.13 -18.97 -19.41
CA ILE A 8 34.56 -17.78 -18.81
C ILE A 8 33.87 -18.25 -17.52
N ALA A 9 34.57 -18.11 -16.42
CA ALA A 9 33.98 -18.18 -15.10
C ALA A 9 33.04 -16.97 -14.98
N MET A 10 31.77 -17.22 -15.18
CA MET A 10 30.68 -16.30 -14.85
C MET A 10 30.67 -16.19 -13.31
N MET A 11 31.48 -15.26 -12.81
CA MET A 11 31.46 -14.87 -11.40
C MET A 11 30.11 -14.20 -11.20
N MET A 12 29.12 -14.99 -10.75
CA MET A 12 27.92 -14.43 -10.11
C MET A 12 28.44 -13.61 -8.92
N CYS A 13 28.55 -12.30 -9.11
CA CYS A 13 28.49 -11.37 -8.02
C CYS A 13 27.09 -11.49 -7.41
N VAL A 14 26.92 -12.46 -6.54
CA VAL A 14 26.02 -12.33 -5.43
C VAL A 14 26.56 -11.13 -4.67
N VAL A 15 26.07 -9.94 -5.00
CA VAL A 15 26.19 -8.81 -4.10
C VAL A 15 25.33 -9.19 -2.89
N SER A 16 25.94 -9.97 -2.01
CA SER A 16 25.59 -9.96 -0.61
C SER A 16 25.54 -8.47 -0.25
N MET A 17 24.32 -7.95 -0.04
CA MET A 17 24.15 -6.76 0.75
C MET A 17 24.46 -7.13 2.21
N ALA A 18 25.70 -7.57 2.44
CA ALA A 18 26.33 -7.37 3.72
C ALA A 18 26.27 -5.84 3.89
N GLN A 19 25.41 -5.39 4.78
CA GLN A 19 25.49 -4.05 5.34
C GLN A 19 26.95 -3.86 5.70
N GLN A 20 27.69 -3.11 4.89
CA GLN A 20 28.88 -2.46 5.42
C GLN A 20 28.36 -1.72 6.65
N LYS A 21 28.67 -2.23 7.82
CA LYS A 21 28.66 -1.41 9.02
C LYS A 21 29.49 -0.21 8.60
N ALA A 22 28.86 0.93 8.34
CA ALA A 22 29.58 2.16 8.18
C ALA A 22 30.46 2.23 9.42
N GLU A 23 31.78 2.13 9.23
CA GLU A 23 32.72 2.34 10.31
C GLU A 23 32.35 3.70 10.87
N GLN A 24 31.83 3.72 12.08
CA GLN A 24 31.55 4.96 12.74
C GLN A 24 32.90 5.71 12.83
N PRO A 25 32.93 6.96 12.40
CA PRO A 25 34.16 7.74 12.58
C PRO A 25 34.56 7.67 14.05
N PRO A 26 35.87 7.49 14.34
CA PRO A 26 36.31 7.36 15.70
C PRO A 26 35.90 8.59 16.49
N ARG A 27 35.45 8.40 17.73
CA ARG A 27 35.12 9.52 18.63
C ARG A 27 36.34 10.40 18.78
N LEU A 28 36.16 11.69 18.53
CA LEU A 28 37.25 12.66 18.68
C LEU A 28 37.53 12.92 20.17
N PRO A 29 38.81 12.91 20.62
CA PRO A 29 39.13 13.21 22.01
C PRO A 29 38.60 14.59 22.43
N GLY A 30 38.03 14.66 23.62
CA GLY A 30 37.51 15.93 24.19
C GLY A 30 36.13 16.35 23.70
N MET A 31 35.48 15.58 22.82
CA MET A 31 34.09 15.81 22.47
C MET A 31 33.15 15.05 23.42
N GLU A 32 32.11 15.74 23.88
CA GLU A 32 31.00 15.12 24.60
C GLU A 32 29.92 14.71 23.62
N TYR A 33 29.51 13.43 23.69
CA TYR A 33 28.44 12.88 22.85
C TYR A 33 27.18 12.76 23.66
N GLY A 34 26.06 13.27 23.15
CA GLY A 34 24.75 13.30 23.86
C GLY A 34 24.14 11.92 24.09
N THR A 35 24.62 10.88 23.43
CA THR A 35 24.12 9.51 23.60
C THR A 35 25.14 8.50 23.10
N GLU A 36 25.13 7.31 23.68
CA GLU A 36 25.82 6.11 23.17
C GLU A 36 24.94 5.28 22.25
N LYS A 37 23.66 5.62 22.16
CA LYS A 37 22.66 4.96 21.31
C LYS A 37 22.61 5.62 19.92
N ASP A 38 21.99 4.92 19.00
CA ASP A 38 21.84 5.37 17.62
C ASP A 38 20.97 6.63 17.46
N MET A 39 20.08 6.90 18.43
CA MET A 39 19.22 8.08 18.43
C MET A 39 19.52 8.97 19.67
N PRO A 40 19.39 10.30 19.54
CA PRO A 40 19.52 11.20 20.68
C PRO A 40 18.56 10.85 21.82
N LEU A 41 18.95 11.11 23.07
CA LEU A 41 18.15 10.80 24.25
C LEU A 41 16.74 11.42 24.20
N PHE A 42 16.60 12.62 23.62
CA PHE A 42 15.29 13.27 23.50
C PHE A 42 14.32 12.52 22.59
N TYR A 43 14.79 11.63 21.70
CA TYR A 43 13.92 10.90 20.77
C TYR A 43 12.93 9.99 21.51
N GLU A 44 13.41 9.24 22.50
CA GLU A 44 12.55 8.37 23.28
C GLU A 44 11.55 9.18 24.13
N GLN A 45 11.97 10.34 24.64
CA GLN A 45 11.08 11.25 25.36
C GLN A 45 9.99 11.78 24.42
N LEU A 46 10.38 12.29 23.24
CA LEU A 46 9.44 12.79 22.24
C LEU A 46 8.46 11.69 21.79
N LYS A 47 8.95 10.46 21.57
CA LYS A 47 8.10 9.31 21.24
C LYS A 47 7.13 8.98 22.38
N GLY A 48 7.58 9.05 23.63
CA GLY A 48 6.74 8.81 24.81
C GLY A 48 5.65 9.87 25.02
N GLU A 49 5.79 11.06 24.46
CA GLU A 49 4.77 12.11 24.49
C GLU A 49 3.65 11.95 23.47
N LEU A 50 3.72 10.93 22.58
CA LEU A 50 2.68 10.64 21.60
C LEU A 50 1.45 10.06 22.32
N THR A 51 0.46 10.91 22.57
CA THR A 51 -0.77 10.55 23.33
C THR A 51 -1.97 10.21 22.44
N PHE A 52 -1.82 10.33 21.13
CA PHE A 52 -2.86 10.07 20.13
C PHE A 52 -4.22 10.75 20.44
N PRO A 53 -4.25 12.08 20.60
CA PRO A 53 -5.42 12.80 21.11
C PRO A 53 -6.67 12.68 20.23
N TRP A 54 -6.54 12.21 18.99
CA TRP A 54 -7.64 11.98 18.06
C TRP A 54 -8.04 10.49 17.95
N ALA A 55 -7.43 9.60 18.72
CA ALA A 55 -7.91 8.22 18.82
C ALA A 55 -9.37 8.17 19.27
N TRP A 56 -10.15 7.19 18.82
CA TRP A 56 -11.55 7.07 19.23
C TRP A 56 -11.70 6.88 20.74
N GLN A 57 -10.81 6.11 21.34
CA GLN A 57 -10.79 5.88 22.79
C GLN A 57 -10.74 7.20 23.60
N GLU A 58 -10.07 8.23 23.10
CA GLU A 58 -9.96 9.56 23.71
C GLU A 58 -11.16 10.47 23.43
N LYS A 59 -11.93 10.17 22.38
CA LYS A 59 -13.05 11.00 21.90
C LYS A 59 -14.44 10.45 22.20
N GLN A 60 -14.57 9.16 22.44
CA GLN A 60 -15.85 8.46 22.59
C GLN A 60 -16.79 9.04 23.66
N ARG A 61 -16.23 9.63 24.73
CA ARG A 61 -17.01 10.30 25.78
C ARG A 61 -17.44 11.73 25.41
N LYS A 62 -16.86 12.29 24.34
CA LYS A 62 -17.03 13.70 23.96
C LYS A 62 -17.91 13.89 22.73
N MET A 63 -17.97 12.90 21.87
CA MET A 63 -18.73 12.98 20.62
C MET A 63 -19.19 11.60 20.08
N SER A 64 -20.19 11.60 19.19
CA SER A 64 -20.61 10.38 18.51
C SER A 64 -19.58 9.90 17.50
N PHE A 65 -19.54 8.60 17.23
CA PHE A 65 -18.59 8.01 16.29
C PHE A 65 -18.65 8.66 14.90
N LYS A 66 -19.86 8.92 14.38
CA LYS A 66 -20.03 9.60 13.08
C LYS A 66 -19.39 11.00 13.05
N LYS A 67 -19.56 11.77 14.13
CA LYS A 67 -18.92 13.09 14.25
C LYS A 67 -17.41 12.97 14.38
N TRP A 68 -16.94 12.03 15.20
CA TRP A 68 -15.52 11.76 15.36
C TRP A 68 -14.88 11.38 14.02
N ARG A 69 -15.42 10.38 13.31
CA ARG A 69 -14.88 9.91 12.04
C ARG A 69 -14.73 11.04 11.03
N LYS A 70 -15.74 11.89 10.91
CA LYS A 70 -15.70 13.06 10.01
C LYS A 70 -14.59 14.03 10.42
N ALA A 71 -14.49 14.37 11.71
CA ALA A 71 -13.50 15.31 12.22
C ALA A 71 -12.08 14.71 12.15
N ALA A 72 -11.89 13.46 12.54
CA ALA A 72 -10.62 12.76 12.48
C ALA A 72 -10.07 12.66 11.05
N ARG A 73 -10.92 12.33 10.07
CA ARG A 73 -10.54 12.38 8.64
C ARG A 73 -10.03 13.76 8.22
N MET A 74 -10.71 14.82 8.64
CA MET A 74 -10.28 16.20 8.33
C MET A 74 -8.92 16.51 8.95
N GLU A 75 -8.67 16.10 10.19
CA GLU A 75 -7.38 16.31 10.84
C GLU A 75 -6.25 15.53 10.16
N VAL A 76 -6.49 14.26 9.80
CA VAL A 76 -5.52 13.46 9.03
C VAL A 76 -5.28 14.08 7.65
N MET A 77 -6.32 14.50 6.94
CA MET A 77 -6.16 15.16 5.62
C MET A 77 -5.37 16.48 5.71
N LYS A 78 -5.47 17.22 6.81
CA LYS A 78 -4.63 18.40 7.04
C LYS A 78 -3.14 18.05 7.14
N THR A 79 -2.78 16.91 7.70
CA THR A 79 -1.37 16.47 7.74
C THR A 79 -0.85 16.10 6.36
N MET A 80 -1.72 15.68 5.46
CA MET A 80 -1.38 15.42 4.05
C MET A 80 -1.16 16.70 3.23
N GLN A 81 -1.45 17.85 3.83
CA GLN A 81 -1.25 19.21 3.30
C GLN A 81 -1.91 19.42 1.93
N MET A 82 -1.14 19.75 0.88
CA MET A 82 -1.66 20.12 -0.40
C MET A 82 -2.36 18.95 -1.12
N ALA A 83 -3.70 19.00 -1.20
CA ALA A 83 -4.45 18.10 -2.06
C ALA A 83 -4.22 18.48 -3.54
N PRO A 84 -3.84 17.54 -4.42
CA PRO A 84 -3.83 17.81 -5.86
C PRO A 84 -5.24 18.23 -6.33
N PRO A 85 -5.36 19.25 -7.21
CA PRO A 85 -6.65 19.66 -7.72
C PRO A 85 -7.37 18.51 -8.42
N ALA A 86 -8.63 18.29 -8.09
CA ALA A 86 -9.43 17.26 -8.75
C ALA A 86 -9.47 17.50 -10.26
N PRO A 87 -9.51 16.45 -11.08
CA PRO A 87 -9.73 16.59 -12.51
C PRO A 87 -11.16 17.08 -12.74
N THR A 88 -11.36 17.88 -13.80
CA THR A 88 -12.71 18.30 -14.23
C THR A 88 -13.47 17.15 -14.87
N ASP A 89 -12.74 16.22 -15.49
CA ASP A 89 -13.19 14.99 -16.09
C ASP A 89 -12.06 13.98 -15.96
N TYR A 90 -12.39 12.74 -15.73
CA TYR A 90 -11.39 11.66 -15.67
C TYR A 90 -10.70 11.42 -17.01
N GLY A 91 -11.33 11.78 -18.13
CA GLY A 91 -10.76 11.63 -19.47
C GLY A 91 -10.39 10.18 -19.78
N TYR A 92 -11.25 9.24 -19.37
CA TYR A 92 -11.02 7.81 -19.52
C TYR A 92 -10.89 7.41 -20.99
N GLU A 93 -9.81 6.71 -21.34
CA GLU A 93 -9.59 6.14 -22.66
C GLU A 93 -8.98 4.74 -22.56
N VAL A 94 -9.35 3.84 -23.47
CA VAL A 94 -8.74 2.51 -23.63
C VAL A 94 -7.61 2.63 -24.65
N ILE A 95 -6.40 2.26 -24.22
CA ILE A 95 -5.18 2.30 -25.05
C ILE A 95 -5.00 0.96 -25.78
N ALA A 96 -5.23 -0.16 -25.07
CA ALA A 96 -5.08 -1.51 -25.60
C ALA A 96 -6.04 -2.47 -24.89
N THR A 97 -6.37 -3.55 -25.57
CA THR A 97 -7.24 -4.62 -25.04
C THR A 97 -6.61 -5.98 -25.35
N GLU A 98 -6.61 -6.86 -24.36
CA GLU A 98 -6.31 -8.28 -24.50
C GLU A 98 -7.50 -9.11 -23.99
N HIS A 99 -8.01 -9.99 -24.82
CA HIS A 99 -9.07 -10.92 -24.43
C HIS A 99 -8.47 -12.10 -23.67
N ARG A 100 -8.97 -12.36 -22.48
CA ARG A 100 -8.56 -13.45 -21.60
C ARG A 100 -9.74 -14.36 -21.29
N ASP A 101 -9.45 -15.54 -20.76
CA ASP A 101 -10.50 -16.49 -20.38
C ASP A 101 -11.41 -15.91 -19.28
N GLY A 102 -12.63 -15.56 -19.68
CA GLY A 102 -13.67 -15.00 -18.82
C GLY A 102 -13.63 -13.49 -18.57
N TYR A 103 -12.64 -12.74 -19.06
CA TYR A 103 -12.57 -11.27 -18.89
C TYR A 103 -11.71 -10.59 -19.96
N ASP A 104 -11.92 -9.29 -20.12
CA ASP A 104 -11.06 -8.41 -20.92
C ASP A 104 -10.05 -7.71 -20.02
N ALA A 105 -8.76 -7.74 -20.40
CA ALA A 105 -7.72 -6.94 -19.81
C ALA A 105 -7.53 -5.68 -20.65
N LEU A 106 -7.78 -4.50 -20.04
CA LEU A 106 -7.68 -3.21 -20.68
C LEU A 106 -6.47 -2.46 -20.12
N LYS A 107 -5.61 -1.93 -20.99
CA LYS A 107 -4.69 -0.87 -20.64
C LYS A 107 -5.42 0.46 -20.88
N ILE A 108 -5.59 1.24 -19.82
CA ILE A 108 -6.37 2.49 -19.87
C ILE A 108 -5.50 3.66 -19.45
N ARG A 109 -5.95 4.86 -19.77
CA ARG A 109 -5.42 6.12 -19.26
C ARG A 109 -6.55 6.96 -18.71
N PHE A 110 -6.36 7.55 -17.52
CA PHE A 110 -7.32 8.48 -16.93
C PHE A 110 -6.61 9.55 -16.07
N SER A 111 -7.29 10.65 -15.76
CA SER A 111 -6.75 11.74 -14.93
C SER A 111 -6.94 11.47 -13.46
N VAL A 112 -5.86 11.35 -12.69
CA VAL A 112 -5.92 11.25 -11.21
C VAL A 112 -6.01 12.65 -10.58
N ASN A 113 -5.53 13.65 -11.27
CA ASN A 113 -5.63 15.06 -10.89
C ASN A 113 -5.57 15.94 -12.15
N ARG A 114 -5.71 17.26 -11.99
CA ARG A 114 -5.70 18.20 -13.13
C ARG A 114 -4.37 18.25 -13.88
N TRP A 115 -3.29 17.81 -13.27
CA TRP A 115 -1.93 17.89 -13.82
C TRP A 115 -1.44 16.58 -14.43
N GLU A 116 -2.05 15.43 -14.04
CA GLU A 116 -1.50 14.14 -14.39
C GLU A 116 -2.58 13.15 -14.83
N ARG A 117 -2.27 12.45 -15.92
CA ARG A 117 -2.99 11.28 -16.39
C ARG A 117 -2.13 10.04 -16.16
N VAL A 118 -2.69 9.00 -15.60
CA VAL A 118 -1.97 7.76 -15.28
C VAL A 118 -2.43 6.62 -16.18
N VAL A 119 -1.49 5.73 -16.49
CA VAL A 119 -1.79 4.44 -17.12
C VAL A 119 -2.17 3.43 -16.04
N ALA A 120 -3.18 2.63 -16.30
CA ALA A 120 -3.67 1.60 -15.41
C ALA A 120 -4.05 0.34 -16.17
N TYR A 121 -4.08 -0.80 -15.46
CA TYR A 121 -4.79 -1.99 -15.93
C TYR A 121 -6.19 -2.01 -15.32
N LEU A 122 -7.17 -2.24 -16.18
CA LEU A 122 -8.58 -2.44 -15.85
C LEU A 122 -9.03 -3.79 -16.36
N LEU A 123 -9.36 -4.73 -15.48
CA LEU A 123 -9.89 -6.03 -15.86
C LEU A 123 -11.42 -5.97 -15.76
N LYS A 124 -12.08 -6.35 -16.86
CA LYS A 124 -13.54 -6.33 -16.95
C LYS A 124 -14.05 -7.75 -17.26
N PRO A 125 -14.71 -8.43 -16.30
CA PRO A 125 -15.29 -9.73 -16.54
C PRO A 125 -16.30 -9.71 -17.69
N LEU A 126 -16.31 -10.74 -18.53
CA LEU A 126 -17.28 -10.87 -19.62
C LEU A 126 -18.68 -11.08 -19.03
N SER A 127 -19.69 -10.56 -19.74
CA SER A 127 -21.08 -10.65 -19.32
C SER A 127 -21.82 -11.64 -20.20
N ALA A 128 -22.51 -12.61 -19.60
CA ALA A 128 -23.42 -13.49 -20.30
C ALA A 128 -24.75 -12.81 -20.67
N THR A 129 -25.10 -11.72 -19.99
CA THR A 129 -26.36 -10.98 -20.22
C THR A 129 -26.13 -9.46 -20.06
N GLN A 130 -26.96 -8.63 -20.73
CA GLN A 130 -26.93 -7.16 -20.57
C GLN A 130 -27.15 -6.71 -19.11
N GLN A 131 -27.88 -7.50 -18.31
CA GLN A 131 -28.14 -7.19 -16.90
C GLN A 131 -26.89 -7.37 -16.04
N GLN A 132 -25.98 -8.26 -16.43
CA GLN A 132 -24.67 -8.45 -15.79
C GLN A 132 -23.63 -7.39 -16.21
N GLU A 133 -23.90 -6.60 -17.25
CA GLU A 133 -23.02 -5.50 -17.67
C GLU A 133 -23.09 -4.29 -16.73
N LYS A 134 -24.17 -4.15 -15.96
CA LYS A 134 -24.36 -3.03 -15.04
C LYS A 134 -24.26 -3.49 -13.59
N GLY A 135 -23.56 -2.70 -12.78
CA GLY A 135 -23.54 -2.92 -11.34
C GLY A 135 -22.68 -4.09 -10.85
N ARG A 136 -21.49 -4.31 -11.43
CA ARG A 136 -20.54 -5.30 -10.93
C ARG A 136 -19.81 -4.81 -9.68
N PRO A 137 -19.48 -5.71 -8.74
CA PRO A 137 -18.55 -5.38 -7.68
C PRO A 137 -17.17 -5.10 -8.27
N ALA A 138 -16.39 -4.23 -7.61
CA ALA A 138 -15.09 -3.86 -8.11
C ALA A 138 -14.03 -3.83 -6.99
N ILE A 139 -12.78 -4.09 -7.36
CA ILE A 139 -11.63 -4.07 -6.44
C ILE A 139 -10.54 -3.14 -7.01
N LEU A 140 -10.15 -2.16 -6.20
CA LEU A 140 -8.96 -1.36 -6.44
C LEU A 140 -7.75 -2.06 -5.83
N LEU A 141 -6.74 -2.38 -6.65
CA LEU A 141 -5.52 -3.04 -6.23
C LEU A 141 -4.39 -2.04 -6.01
N PHE A 142 -3.61 -2.29 -4.96
CA PHE A 142 -2.44 -1.52 -4.60
C PHE A 142 -1.21 -2.41 -4.53
N HIS A 143 -0.26 -2.19 -5.44
CA HIS A 143 0.99 -2.95 -5.46
C HIS A 143 1.91 -2.61 -4.28
N ASP A 144 2.83 -3.52 -3.98
CA ASP A 144 3.85 -3.39 -2.94
C ASP A 144 5.01 -2.47 -3.35
N HIS A 145 5.86 -2.12 -2.36
CA HIS A 145 7.08 -1.34 -2.59
C HIS A 145 8.17 -2.18 -3.27
N GLY A 146 8.62 -3.23 -2.59
CA GLY A 146 9.61 -4.19 -3.01
C GLY A 146 11.00 -3.63 -3.33
N ALA A 147 11.23 -2.32 -3.21
CA ALA A 147 12.40 -1.63 -3.75
C ALA A 147 12.59 -1.87 -5.26
N HIS A 148 11.49 -2.19 -5.96
CA HIS A 148 11.46 -2.62 -7.35
C HIS A 148 10.57 -1.68 -8.14
N PHE A 149 11.20 -0.67 -8.74
CA PHE A 149 10.51 0.49 -9.32
C PHE A 149 10.19 0.33 -10.80
N SER A 150 10.80 -0.65 -11.49
CA SER A 150 10.59 -0.94 -12.91
C SER A 150 9.16 -1.35 -13.23
N ILE A 151 8.49 -2.00 -12.26
CA ILE A 151 7.11 -2.46 -12.35
C ILE A 151 6.30 -2.00 -11.14
N GLY A 152 5.03 -1.72 -11.36
CA GLY A 152 4.07 -1.35 -10.32
C GLY A 152 2.82 -2.21 -10.41
N LYS A 153 1.85 -1.83 -11.24
CA LYS A 153 0.62 -2.58 -11.51
C LYS A 153 0.88 -3.98 -12.08
N GLU A 154 2.01 -4.18 -12.75
CA GLU A 154 2.47 -5.47 -13.28
C GLU A 154 2.77 -6.50 -12.19
N LYS A 155 2.95 -6.07 -10.94
CA LYS A 155 3.09 -6.97 -9.78
C LYS A 155 1.79 -7.66 -9.40
N MET A 156 0.66 -7.03 -9.73
CA MET A 156 -0.68 -7.45 -9.28
C MET A 156 -1.53 -8.03 -10.42
N ILE A 157 -1.27 -7.62 -11.65
CA ILE A 157 -2.01 -8.00 -12.85
C ILE A 157 -1.02 -8.45 -13.90
N LYS A 158 -1.27 -9.61 -14.53
CA LYS A 158 -0.41 -10.11 -15.61
C LYS A 158 -0.30 -9.06 -16.72
N PRO A 159 0.90 -8.59 -17.03
CA PRO A 159 1.08 -7.56 -18.06
C PRO A 159 0.80 -8.10 -19.47
N PHE A 160 0.48 -7.18 -20.38
CA PHE A 160 0.33 -7.46 -21.80
C PHE A 160 0.74 -6.27 -22.65
N GLY A 161 1.15 -6.53 -23.90
CA GLY A 161 1.65 -5.49 -24.78
C GLY A 161 2.82 -4.71 -24.18
N VAL A 162 3.71 -5.42 -23.48
CA VAL A 162 4.92 -4.91 -22.85
C VAL A 162 6.15 -5.60 -23.41
N ASP A 163 7.33 -5.02 -23.15
CA ASP A 163 8.60 -5.67 -23.47
C ASP A 163 8.75 -6.98 -22.69
N SER A 164 9.47 -7.94 -23.28
CA SER A 164 9.73 -9.25 -22.67
C SER A 164 10.45 -9.18 -21.33
N LEU A 165 11.27 -8.16 -21.11
CA LEU A 165 11.95 -7.91 -19.83
C LEU A 165 10.94 -7.50 -18.73
N VAL A 166 9.94 -6.71 -19.08
CA VAL A 166 8.88 -6.34 -18.13
C VAL A 166 8.03 -7.56 -17.77
N MET A 167 7.73 -8.41 -18.75
CA MET A 167 7.00 -9.66 -18.51
C MET A 167 7.79 -10.58 -17.57
N ALA A 168 9.06 -10.83 -17.85
CA ALA A 168 9.91 -11.69 -17.04
C ALA A 168 10.08 -11.14 -15.61
N ASP A 169 10.18 -9.82 -15.47
CA ASP A 169 10.28 -9.12 -14.19
C ASP A 169 9.00 -9.27 -13.35
N ALA A 170 7.83 -9.16 -13.99
CA ALA A 170 6.54 -9.36 -13.34
C ALA A 170 6.32 -10.82 -12.91
N GLU A 171 6.71 -11.79 -13.73
CA GLU A 171 6.61 -13.23 -13.42
C GLU A 171 7.56 -13.60 -12.26
N ASP A 172 8.81 -13.11 -12.27
CA ASP A 172 9.74 -13.28 -11.14
C ASP A 172 9.18 -12.68 -9.85
N TRP A 173 8.53 -11.51 -9.94
CA TRP A 173 7.92 -10.87 -8.79
C TRP A 173 6.72 -11.65 -8.25
N ALA A 174 5.86 -12.16 -9.15
CA ALA A 174 4.74 -13.02 -8.78
C ALA A 174 5.24 -14.28 -8.04
N HIS A 175 6.31 -14.89 -8.53
CA HIS A 175 6.96 -16.04 -7.87
C HIS A 175 7.47 -15.69 -6.46
N ARG A 176 8.19 -14.59 -6.31
CA ARG A 176 8.82 -14.22 -5.04
C ARG A 176 7.88 -13.73 -3.95
N CYS A 177 6.73 -13.13 -4.32
CA CYS A 177 5.87 -12.42 -3.39
C CYS A 177 4.42 -12.89 -3.35
N TYR A 178 3.94 -13.56 -4.42
CA TYR A 178 2.52 -13.86 -4.62
C TYR A 178 2.22 -15.32 -4.99
N ASP A 179 3.17 -16.24 -4.77
CA ASP A 179 2.97 -17.68 -4.98
C ASP A 179 2.60 -18.04 -6.44
N ASP A 180 3.31 -17.43 -7.39
CA ASP A 180 3.11 -17.57 -8.85
C ASP A 180 1.71 -17.13 -9.32
N VAL A 181 1.08 -16.20 -8.63
CA VAL A 181 -0.28 -15.72 -8.94
C VAL A 181 -0.30 -14.23 -9.22
N PHE A 182 -0.96 -13.83 -10.29
CA PHE A 182 -1.39 -12.45 -10.49
C PHE A 182 -2.78 -12.27 -9.84
N VAL A 183 -2.81 -11.69 -8.66
CA VAL A 183 -4.01 -11.59 -7.81
C VAL A 183 -5.18 -10.90 -8.50
N GLY A 184 -4.89 -9.89 -9.34
CA GLY A 184 -5.92 -9.18 -10.08
C GLY A 184 -6.64 -10.06 -11.10
N ASP A 185 -5.92 -10.96 -11.75
CA ASP A 185 -6.47 -11.89 -12.71
C ASP A 185 -7.42 -12.91 -12.03
N GLU A 186 -7.07 -13.40 -10.85
CA GLU A 186 -7.94 -14.29 -10.07
C GLU A 186 -9.22 -13.57 -9.58
N LEU A 187 -9.11 -12.30 -9.17
CA LEU A 187 -10.28 -11.49 -8.84
C LEU A 187 -11.18 -11.24 -10.05
N ALA A 188 -10.61 -10.99 -11.23
CA ALA A 188 -11.39 -10.83 -12.45
C ALA A 188 -12.14 -12.12 -12.83
N LYS A 189 -11.49 -13.29 -12.72
CA LYS A 189 -12.12 -14.60 -12.89
C LYS A 189 -13.24 -14.84 -11.85
N ALA A 190 -13.09 -14.32 -10.65
CA ALA A 190 -14.12 -14.36 -9.62
C ALA A 190 -15.28 -13.36 -9.85
N GLY A 191 -15.26 -12.58 -10.94
CA GLY A 191 -16.34 -11.70 -11.37
C GLY A 191 -16.22 -10.23 -10.96
N TYR A 192 -15.10 -9.82 -10.38
CA TYR A 192 -14.85 -8.41 -10.01
C TYR A 192 -14.30 -7.62 -11.19
N VAL A 193 -14.76 -6.37 -11.33
CA VAL A 193 -13.99 -5.38 -12.08
C VAL A 193 -12.76 -5.02 -11.25
N VAL A 194 -11.58 -5.04 -11.86
CA VAL A 194 -10.32 -4.82 -11.12
C VAL A 194 -9.57 -3.65 -11.74
N LEU A 195 -9.19 -2.69 -10.92
CA LEU A 195 -8.34 -1.56 -11.32
C LEU A 195 -7.01 -1.61 -10.56
N CYS A 196 -5.89 -1.44 -11.27
CA CYS A 196 -4.58 -1.26 -10.65
C CYS A 196 -3.81 -0.12 -11.32
N THR A 197 -3.37 0.85 -10.54
CA THR A 197 -2.52 1.97 -10.96
C THR A 197 -1.11 1.82 -10.39
N ASP A 198 -0.12 2.41 -11.06
CA ASP A 198 1.20 2.59 -10.46
C ASP A 198 1.15 3.68 -9.38
N ALA A 199 1.82 3.44 -8.26
CA ALA A 199 2.14 4.51 -7.33
C ALA A 199 3.15 5.47 -7.98
N LEU A 200 3.17 6.71 -7.53
CA LEU A 200 4.14 7.71 -8.01
C LEU A 200 5.57 7.15 -7.90
N PHE A 201 6.32 7.19 -8.98
CA PHE A 201 7.68 6.69 -9.20
C PHE A 201 7.80 5.17 -9.47
N TRP A 202 6.72 4.41 -9.61
CA TRP A 202 6.73 3.03 -10.09
C TRP A 202 6.21 2.90 -11.52
N GLY A 203 6.67 1.88 -12.24
CA GLY A 203 6.18 1.50 -13.56
C GLY A 203 6.13 2.67 -14.54
N ASP A 204 4.99 2.87 -15.17
CA ASP A 204 4.77 3.95 -16.14
C ASP A 204 4.84 5.37 -15.51
N ARG A 205 4.81 5.49 -14.20
CA ARG A 205 5.02 6.74 -13.44
C ARG A 205 6.47 6.90 -12.96
N GLY A 206 7.36 6.04 -13.42
CA GLY A 206 8.78 6.09 -13.14
C GLY A 206 9.48 7.26 -13.83
N ARG A 207 10.81 7.28 -13.73
CA ARG A 207 11.67 8.23 -14.43
C ARG A 207 12.37 7.55 -15.60
N MET A 208 12.70 8.29 -16.64
CA MET A 208 13.41 7.74 -17.81
C MET A 208 14.72 7.03 -17.44
N GLU A 209 15.45 7.61 -16.47
CA GLU A 209 16.69 7.00 -15.95
C GLU A 209 16.42 5.89 -14.93
N GLY A 210 15.17 5.53 -14.71
CA GLY A 210 14.73 4.65 -13.62
C GLY A 210 14.76 5.33 -12.26
N VAL A 211 14.20 4.63 -11.26
CA VAL A 211 14.26 5.04 -9.86
C VAL A 211 15.13 4.02 -9.13
N ARG A 212 16.22 4.49 -8.55
CA ARG A 212 17.10 3.63 -7.74
C ARG A 212 16.71 3.72 -6.27
N TYR A 213 17.08 2.69 -5.54
CA TYR A 213 16.80 2.62 -4.11
C TYR A 213 17.37 3.82 -3.33
N ASP A 214 18.57 4.26 -3.66
CA ASP A 214 19.26 5.38 -3.05
C ASP A 214 18.70 6.76 -3.43
N SER A 215 17.93 6.85 -4.53
CA SER A 215 17.30 8.11 -4.96
C SER A 215 16.02 8.47 -4.20
N GLN A 216 15.47 7.55 -3.43
CA GLN A 216 14.19 7.75 -2.70
C GLN A 216 14.26 8.93 -1.73
N GLN A 217 15.40 9.12 -1.07
CA GLN A 217 15.60 10.23 -0.15
C GLN A 217 15.44 11.58 -0.85
N ALA A 218 16.09 11.76 -2.01
CA ALA A 218 16.03 13.01 -2.77
C ALA A 218 14.60 13.28 -3.31
N LEU A 219 13.92 12.25 -3.81
CA LEU A 219 12.54 12.37 -4.29
C LEU A 219 11.60 12.79 -3.16
N SER A 220 11.72 12.16 -2.00
CA SER A 220 10.93 12.51 -0.82
C SER A 220 11.24 13.92 -0.32
N ALA A 221 12.53 14.29 -0.23
CA ALA A 221 12.95 15.60 0.22
C ALA A 221 12.37 16.73 -0.67
N ASN A 222 12.36 16.54 -2.00
CA ASN A 222 11.76 17.50 -2.91
C ASN A 222 10.26 17.70 -2.67
N LEU A 223 9.51 16.62 -2.42
CA LEU A 223 8.08 16.71 -2.10
C LEU A 223 7.85 17.41 -0.75
N LEU A 224 8.67 17.12 0.26
CA LEU A 224 8.62 17.81 1.56
C LEU A 224 8.89 19.32 1.42
N GLN A 225 9.86 19.72 0.58
CA GLN A 225 10.12 21.14 0.29
C GLN A 225 8.92 21.83 -0.39
N MET A 226 8.13 21.10 -1.16
CA MET A 226 6.92 21.61 -1.80
C MET A 226 5.70 21.61 -0.85
N GLY A 227 5.87 21.25 0.42
CA GLY A 227 4.80 21.24 1.42
C GLY A 227 3.84 20.05 1.29
N THR A 228 4.31 18.93 0.78
CA THR A 228 3.58 17.65 0.78
C THR A 228 4.53 16.51 1.12
N SER A 229 4.06 15.26 1.13
CA SER A 229 4.95 14.12 1.26
C SER A 229 4.65 13.09 0.18
N TRP A 230 5.59 12.18 -0.07
CA TRP A 230 5.40 11.12 -1.04
C TRP A 230 4.22 10.22 -0.66
N GLY A 231 4.13 9.83 0.62
CA GLY A 231 2.99 9.05 1.12
C GLY A 231 1.65 9.78 1.02
N ALA A 232 1.63 11.10 1.26
CA ALA A 232 0.43 11.91 1.08
C ALA A 232 0.00 11.98 -0.39
N TRP A 233 0.95 12.17 -1.31
CA TRP A 233 0.66 12.23 -2.75
C TRP A 233 0.06 10.91 -3.25
N ILE A 234 0.69 9.77 -2.91
CA ILE A 234 0.16 8.45 -3.24
C ILE A 234 -1.26 8.27 -2.68
N THR A 235 -1.50 8.68 -1.43
CA THR A 235 -2.82 8.55 -0.81
C THR A 235 -3.90 9.38 -1.54
N TRP A 236 -3.58 10.59 -1.99
CA TRP A 236 -4.50 11.38 -2.81
C TRP A 236 -4.81 10.72 -4.14
N ASP A 237 -3.81 10.16 -4.82
CA ASP A 237 -4.00 9.43 -6.08
C ASP A 237 -4.85 8.16 -5.88
N ASP A 238 -4.66 7.46 -4.76
CA ASP A 238 -5.44 6.28 -4.39
C ASP A 238 -6.92 6.62 -4.13
N ILE A 239 -7.18 7.72 -3.43
CA ILE A 239 -8.56 8.24 -3.23
C ILE A 239 -9.19 8.57 -4.58
N ARG A 240 -8.48 9.24 -5.49
CA ARG A 240 -8.98 9.57 -6.82
C ARG A 240 -9.21 8.34 -7.68
N SER A 241 -8.34 7.34 -7.58
CA SER A 241 -8.51 6.06 -8.27
C SER A 241 -9.74 5.29 -7.76
N ALA A 242 -10.02 5.34 -6.46
CA ALA A 242 -11.22 4.76 -5.88
C ALA A 242 -12.51 5.47 -6.36
N GLU A 243 -12.49 6.80 -6.40
CA GLU A 243 -13.59 7.61 -6.93
C GLU A 243 -13.81 7.32 -8.42
N PHE A 244 -12.74 7.27 -9.23
CA PHE A 244 -12.80 6.92 -10.65
C PHE A 244 -13.43 5.53 -10.84
N LEU A 245 -12.94 4.51 -10.13
CA LEU A 245 -13.46 3.14 -10.24
C LEU A 245 -14.95 3.08 -9.90
N ALA A 246 -15.37 3.76 -8.83
CA ALA A 246 -16.78 3.85 -8.43
C ALA A 246 -17.67 4.60 -9.44
N HIS A 247 -17.06 5.41 -10.32
CA HIS A 247 -17.77 6.20 -11.34
C HIS A 247 -17.95 5.46 -12.67
N LEU A 248 -17.27 4.34 -12.87
CA LEU A 248 -17.39 3.56 -14.11
C LEU A 248 -18.82 3.02 -14.28
N PRO A 249 -19.44 3.16 -15.47
CA PRO A 249 -20.86 2.88 -15.68
C PRO A 249 -21.26 1.40 -15.48
N PHE A 250 -20.29 0.49 -15.46
CA PHE A 250 -20.47 -0.94 -15.24
C PHE A 250 -20.11 -1.39 -13.81
N VAL A 251 -19.74 -0.47 -12.93
CA VAL A 251 -19.42 -0.72 -11.52
C VAL A 251 -20.59 -0.33 -10.62
N ASP A 252 -20.89 -1.15 -9.64
CA ASP A 252 -21.78 -0.78 -8.53
C ASP A 252 -20.96 0.00 -7.49
N SER A 253 -21.20 1.29 -7.39
CA SER A 253 -20.52 2.18 -6.44
C SER A 253 -20.72 1.80 -4.97
N ASN A 254 -21.71 0.96 -4.65
CA ASN A 254 -21.94 0.43 -3.30
C ASN A 254 -21.17 -0.85 -3.03
N ARG A 255 -20.48 -1.42 -4.04
CA ARG A 255 -19.73 -2.67 -3.95
C ARG A 255 -18.30 -2.51 -4.47
N VAL A 256 -17.60 -1.48 -3.99
CA VAL A 256 -16.20 -1.21 -4.33
C VAL A 256 -15.32 -1.53 -3.13
N GLY A 257 -14.43 -2.50 -3.29
CA GLY A 257 -13.41 -2.84 -2.31
C GLY A 257 -12.02 -2.37 -2.70
N CYS A 258 -11.06 -2.53 -1.79
CA CYS A 258 -9.64 -2.38 -2.12
C CYS A 258 -8.79 -3.45 -1.44
N LEU A 259 -7.68 -3.79 -2.09
CA LEU A 259 -6.75 -4.82 -1.63
C LEU A 259 -5.32 -4.38 -1.91
N GLY A 260 -4.43 -4.62 -0.96
CA GLY A 260 -3.01 -4.45 -1.18
C GLY A 260 -2.13 -5.32 -0.29
N PHE A 261 -0.90 -5.53 -0.74
CA PHE A 261 0.15 -6.25 -0.02
C PHE A 261 1.29 -5.29 0.33
N SER A 262 1.88 -5.40 1.54
CA SER A 262 3.02 -4.58 1.96
C SER A 262 2.70 -3.07 1.89
N MET A 263 3.45 -2.26 1.18
CA MET A 263 3.09 -0.85 0.92
C MET A 263 1.66 -0.73 0.36
N GLY A 264 1.23 -1.68 -0.48
CA GLY A 264 -0.15 -1.73 -0.96
C GLY A 264 -1.16 -1.92 0.16
N ALA A 265 -0.83 -2.66 1.22
CA ALA A 265 -1.68 -2.78 2.40
C ALA A 265 -1.79 -1.46 3.18
N TYR A 266 -0.67 -0.71 3.31
CA TYR A 266 -0.69 0.66 3.83
C TYR A 266 -1.65 1.54 3.02
N ARG A 267 -1.54 1.50 1.70
CA ARG A 267 -2.42 2.23 0.77
C ARG A 267 -3.89 1.80 0.94
N SER A 268 -4.14 0.50 1.11
CA SER A 268 -5.49 -0.07 1.24
C SER A 268 -6.21 0.45 2.49
N TRP A 269 -5.64 0.27 3.68
CA TRP A 269 -6.32 0.74 4.89
C TRP A 269 -6.37 2.27 4.98
N MET A 270 -5.35 2.99 4.47
CA MET A 270 -5.35 4.45 4.42
C MET A 270 -6.50 4.97 3.54
N THR A 271 -6.64 4.42 2.34
CA THR A 271 -7.72 4.79 1.41
C THR A 271 -9.10 4.44 1.98
N ALA A 272 -9.26 3.24 2.55
CA ALA A 272 -10.52 2.83 3.17
C ALA A 272 -10.93 3.74 4.35
N ALA A 273 -9.96 4.24 5.11
CA ALA A 273 -10.17 5.18 6.20
C ALA A 273 -10.59 6.57 5.71
N LEU A 274 -10.05 7.04 4.57
CA LEU A 274 -10.17 8.44 4.15
C LEU A 274 -11.26 8.70 3.12
N THR A 275 -11.78 7.70 2.39
CA THR A 275 -12.87 7.88 1.44
C THR A 275 -14.06 6.95 1.69
N ASP A 276 -15.25 7.40 1.34
CA ASP A 276 -16.45 6.57 1.37
C ASP A 276 -16.70 5.83 0.03
N ALA A 277 -15.85 6.04 -0.97
CA ALA A 277 -15.88 5.26 -2.21
C ALA A 277 -15.60 3.77 -1.93
N ILE A 278 -14.66 3.47 -1.03
CA ILE A 278 -14.35 2.10 -0.60
C ILE A 278 -15.37 1.61 0.43
N LYS A 279 -15.93 0.40 0.23
CA LYS A 279 -16.93 -0.24 1.09
C LYS A 279 -16.38 -1.40 1.90
N ALA A 280 -15.38 -2.11 1.37
CA ALA A 280 -14.64 -3.17 2.07
C ALA A 280 -13.14 -3.05 1.76
N SER A 281 -12.27 -3.48 2.67
CA SER A 281 -10.82 -3.42 2.45
C SER A 281 -10.09 -4.65 2.96
N ALA A 282 -9.02 -5.05 2.25
CA ALA A 282 -8.10 -6.09 2.68
C ALA A 282 -6.66 -5.57 2.65
N SER A 283 -5.94 -5.76 3.75
CA SER A 283 -4.59 -5.23 3.98
C SER A 283 -3.67 -6.35 4.43
N ILE A 284 -2.70 -6.71 3.58
CA ILE A 284 -1.87 -7.90 3.75
C ILE A 284 -0.43 -7.50 4.07
N CYS A 285 0.06 -7.94 5.22
CA CYS A 285 1.43 -7.74 5.69
C CYS A 285 1.83 -6.26 5.86
N TRP A 286 0.92 -5.43 6.36
CA TRP A 286 1.26 -4.10 6.81
C TRP A 286 0.27 -3.58 7.87
N MET A 287 0.52 -3.86 9.13
CA MET A 287 -0.06 -3.21 10.29
C MET A 287 0.87 -3.40 11.48
N ASN A 288 1.09 -2.34 12.23
CA ASN A 288 1.87 -2.36 13.47
C ASN A 288 1.62 -1.08 14.27
N ASP A 289 2.05 -1.02 15.51
CA ASP A 289 2.01 0.20 16.31
C ASP A 289 3.29 1.04 16.17
N THR A 290 3.18 2.28 16.59
CA THR A 290 4.31 3.22 16.60
C THR A 290 5.44 2.77 17.50
N GLU A 291 5.12 2.15 18.64
CA GLU A 291 6.12 1.73 19.62
C GLU A 291 7.12 0.75 19.01
N HIS A 292 6.63 -0.23 18.25
CA HIS A 292 7.47 -1.28 17.67
C HIS A 292 8.04 -0.93 16.29
N LEU A 293 7.47 0.04 15.58
CA LEU A 293 7.98 0.46 14.25
C LEU A 293 8.96 1.61 14.30
N MET A 294 8.85 2.53 15.24
CA MET A 294 9.73 3.70 15.30
C MET A 294 10.99 3.44 16.11
N THR A 295 11.73 2.42 15.76
CA THR A 295 13.03 2.05 16.34
C THR A 295 14.11 2.02 15.27
N MET A 296 15.38 2.15 15.67
CA MET A 296 16.51 2.10 14.73
C MET A 296 16.62 0.79 13.97
N THR A 297 16.27 -0.32 14.61
CA THR A 297 16.48 -1.65 14.01
C THR A 297 15.25 -2.17 13.29
N ASN A 298 14.08 -1.63 13.59
CA ASN A 298 12.82 -2.25 13.24
C ASN A 298 11.78 -1.25 12.73
N ASN A 299 12.22 -0.17 12.12
CA ASN A 299 11.28 0.69 11.43
C ASN A 299 11.21 0.32 9.94
N GLN A 300 10.06 0.55 9.36
CA GLN A 300 9.85 0.42 7.92
C GLN A 300 10.73 1.37 7.10
N ASN A 301 11.39 2.34 7.77
CA ASN A 301 12.33 3.28 7.19
C ASN A 301 13.69 2.66 6.90
N LYS A 302 13.92 1.43 7.31
CA LYS A 302 15.17 0.75 7.04
C LYS A 302 15.43 0.76 5.54
N GLY A 303 16.48 1.46 5.15
CA GLY A 303 16.88 1.57 3.78
C GLY A 303 16.01 2.46 2.88
N GLY A 304 15.17 3.34 3.41
CA GLY A 304 14.43 4.34 2.64
C GLY A 304 13.02 3.94 2.18
N SER A 305 12.58 2.69 2.42
CA SER A 305 11.25 2.22 1.98
C SER A 305 10.09 3.01 2.59
N ALA A 306 10.28 3.60 3.76
CA ALA A 306 9.24 4.35 4.43
C ALA A 306 8.93 5.71 3.78
N TYR A 307 9.82 6.28 3.02
CA TYR A 307 9.56 7.59 2.41
C TYR A 307 8.26 7.66 1.62
N SER A 308 7.85 6.55 0.99
CA SER A 308 6.59 6.43 0.27
C SER A 308 5.36 6.21 1.16
N MET A 309 5.56 5.98 2.46
CA MET A 309 4.51 5.70 3.45
C MET A 309 4.53 6.70 4.62
N LEU A 310 5.31 7.78 4.51
CA LEU A 310 5.38 8.81 5.54
C LEU A 310 4.43 9.97 5.23
N VAL A 311 3.57 10.26 6.21
CA VAL A 311 2.79 11.48 6.27
C VAL A 311 3.17 12.22 7.55
N PRO A 312 4.01 13.26 7.47
CA PRO A 312 4.48 13.99 8.64
C PRO A 312 3.32 14.55 9.47
N GLY A 313 3.40 14.42 10.79
CA GLY A 313 2.41 14.95 11.73
C GLY A 313 1.24 14.03 12.04
N ILE A 314 1.00 12.96 11.28
CA ILE A 314 -0.11 12.04 11.54
C ILE A 314 0.02 11.38 12.93
N ARG A 315 1.26 11.12 13.37
CA ARG A 315 1.58 10.53 14.66
C ARG A 315 1.27 11.40 15.86
N ASN A 316 1.23 12.71 15.68
CA ASN A 316 0.79 13.64 16.70
C ASN A 316 -0.73 13.58 16.94
N LEU A 317 -1.45 12.93 16.05
CA LEU A 317 -2.91 12.80 16.09
C LEU A 317 -3.35 11.41 16.53
N MET A 318 -2.82 10.38 15.89
CA MET A 318 -3.28 8.99 15.97
C MET A 318 -2.16 8.01 15.65
N ASP A 319 -2.25 6.80 16.22
CA ASP A 319 -1.46 5.67 15.75
C ASP A 319 -2.05 5.09 14.45
N TYR A 320 -1.32 4.21 13.77
CA TYR A 320 -1.76 3.58 12.51
C TYR A 320 -3.08 2.82 12.68
N ALA A 321 -3.23 2.07 13.78
CA ALA A 321 -4.45 1.38 14.11
C ALA A 321 -5.65 2.31 14.28
N ASP A 322 -5.44 3.52 14.83
CA ASP A 322 -6.51 4.52 14.99
C ASP A 322 -6.92 5.12 13.65
N VAL A 323 -5.96 5.38 12.78
CA VAL A 323 -6.24 5.86 11.42
C VAL A 323 -7.04 4.80 10.64
N ALA A 324 -6.59 3.55 10.68
CA ALA A 324 -7.29 2.43 10.05
C ALA A 324 -8.71 2.27 10.62
N ALA A 325 -8.89 2.50 11.92
CA ALA A 325 -10.19 2.40 12.59
C ALA A 325 -11.22 3.43 12.13
N MET A 326 -10.82 4.50 11.43
CA MET A 326 -11.78 5.39 10.77
C MET A 326 -12.56 4.70 9.64
N ALA A 327 -12.14 3.52 9.18
CA ALA A 327 -12.90 2.71 8.23
C ALA A 327 -14.16 2.08 8.87
N CYS A 328 -14.18 1.88 10.20
CA CYS A 328 -15.33 1.30 10.91
C CYS A 328 -16.63 2.04 10.57
N PRO A 329 -17.77 1.33 10.38
CA PRO A 329 -17.99 -0.11 10.50
C PRO A 329 -17.85 -0.91 9.18
N LYS A 330 -17.08 -0.44 8.21
CA LYS A 330 -16.86 -1.15 6.95
C LYS A 330 -16.22 -2.52 7.23
N PRO A 331 -16.58 -3.56 6.46
CA PRO A 331 -15.85 -4.82 6.44
C PRO A 331 -14.38 -4.59 6.14
N THR A 332 -13.51 -5.08 7.02
CA THR A 332 -12.08 -4.84 6.92
C THR A 332 -11.30 -6.08 7.35
N LEU A 333 -10.36 -6.51 6.49
CA LEU A 333 -9.52 -7.67 6.72
C LEU A 333 -8.06 -7.24 6.85
N PHE A 334 -7.39 -7.76 7.88
CA PHE A 334 -5.96 -7.62 8.09
C PHE A 334 -5.29 -8.98 8.26
N PHE A 335 -4.29 -9.26 7.42
CA PHE A 335 -3.39 -10.40 7.57
C PHE A 335 -1.96 -9.90 7.80
N ASN A 336 -1.26 -10.50 8.76
CA ASN A 336 0.18 -10.32 8.96
C ASN A 336 0.87 -11.67 9.09
N GLY A 337 2.16 -11.71 8.84
CA GLY A 337 2.99 -12.90 9.02
C GLY A 337 3.63 -12.93 10.41
N TYR A 338 3.57 -14.06 11.11
CA TYR A 338 4.27 -14.26 12.38
C TYR A 338 5.80 -14.19 12.22
N ASN A 339 6.29 -14.69 11.08
CA ASN A 339 7.71 -14.70 10.73
C ASN A 339 8.14 -13.48 9.89
N ASP A 340 7.28 -12.47 9.78
CA ASP A 340 7.58 -11.25 9.04
C ASP A 340 8.54 -10.37 9.84
N LYS A 341 9.78 -10.25 9.36
CA LYS A 341 10.83 -9.47 10.02
C LYS A 341 10.66 -7.95 9.92
N LEU A 342 9.70 -7.48 9.11
CA LEU A 342 9.43 -6.06 8.94
C LEU A 342 8.45 -5.52 9.98
N PHE A 343 7.58 -6.40 10.49
CA PHE A 343 6.48 -6.03 11.39
C PHE A 343 6.51 -6.91 12.64
N PRO A 344 7.09 -6.44 13.77
CA PRO A 344 7.10 -7.18 15.03
C PRO A 344 5.70 -7.63 15.44
N VAL A 345 5.57 -8.91 15.74
CA VAL A 345 4.25 -9.51 16.00
C VAL A 345 3.53 -8.88 17.18
N GLU A 346 4.25 -8.46 18.21
CA GLU A 346 3.68 -7.78 19.37
C GLU A 346 2.97 -6.47 19.00
N GLY A 347 3.60 -5.66 18.14
CA GLY A 347 2.99 -4.44 17.64
C GLY A 347 1.80 -4.70 16.71
N VAL A 348 1.80 -5.84 15.98
CA VAL A 348 0.63 -6.29 15.20
C VAL A 348 -0.53 -6.63 16.13
N GLU A 349 -0.29 -7.41 17.17
CA GLU A 349 -1.31 -7.81 18.15
C GLU A 349 -1.91 -6.60 18.89
N ASN A 350 -1.07 -5.66 19.30
CA ASN A 350 -1.50 -4.41 19.91
C ASN A 350 -2.39 -3.60 18.97
N SER A 351 -2.00 -3.47 17.70
CA SER A 351 -2.78 -2.77 16.68
C SER A 351 -4.12 -3.44 16.45
N TYR A 352 -4.16 -4.77 16.34
CA TYR A 352 -5.39 -5.53 16.16
C TYR A 352 -6.33 -5.39 17.37
N LYS A 353 -5.80 -5.46 18.59
CA LYS A 353 -6.56 -5.21 19.81
C LYS A 353 -7.20 -3.83 19.79
N ARG A 354 -6.41 -2.80 19.50
CA ARG A 354 -6.85 -1.41 19.43
C ARG A 354 -7.96 -1.18 18.39
N MET A 355 -7.85 -1.80 17.23
CA MET A 355 -8.91 -1.75 16.21
C MET A 355 -10.17 -2.48 16.66
N ARG A 356 -10.06 -3.69 17.25
CA ARG A 356 -11.21 -4.44 17.76
C ARG A 356 -12.05 -3.63 18.74
N GLU A 357 -11.43 -2.90 19.67
CA GLU A 357 -12.11 -2.01 20.60
C GLU A 357 -13.00 -0.99 19.88
N VAL A 358 -12.55 -0.49 18.73
CA VAL A 358 -13.33 0.48 17.94
C VAL A 358 -14.53 -0.20 17.28
N TRP A 359 -14.36 -1.34 16.60
CA TRP A 359 -15.46 -2.07 15.98
C TRP A 359 -16.48 -2.55 17.00
N GLN A 360 -16.04 -3.05 18.17
CA GLN A 360 -16.89 -3.43 19.29
C GLN A 360 -17.72 -2.25 19.79
N SER A 361 -17.12 -1.08 19.94
CA SER A 361 -17.84 0.13 20.35
C SER A 361 -18.96 0.52 19.40
N GLN A 362 -18.90 0.07 18.14
CA GLN A 362 -19.91 0.31 17.10
C GLN A 362 -20.81 -0.92 16.84
N LYS A 363 -20.68 -1.99 17.62
CA LYS A 363 -21.42 -3.25 17.45
C LYS A 363 -21.24 -3.86 16.05
N ALA A 364 -20.03 -3.83 15.56
CA ALA A 364 -19.63 -4.29 14.23
C ALA A 364 -18.45 -5.27 14.30
N ASP A 365 -18.36 -6.05 15.38
CA ASP A 365 -17.25 -6.99 15.63
C ASP A 365 -17.06 -7.99 14.49
N ASP A 366 -18.15 -8.42 13.89
CA ASP A 366 -18.21 -9.35 12.76
C ASP A 366 -17.65 -8.76 11.46
N LYS A 367 -17.39 -7.45 11.42
CA LYS A 367 -16.86 -6.74 10.24
C LYS A 367 -15.35 -6.52 10.28
N LEU A 368 -14.67 -6.84 11.38
CA LEU A 368 -13.21 -6.76 11.46
C LEU A 368 -12.60 -8.17 11.53
N HIS A 369 -11.96 -8.56 10.44
CA HIS A 369 -11.26 -9.84 10.31
C HIS A 369 -9.76 -9.63 10.48
N THR A 370 -9.15 -10.26 11.48
CA THR A 370 -7.71 -10.16 11.74
C THR A 370 -7.11 -11.56 11.91
N LYS A 371 -5.98 -11.83 11.23
CA LYS A 371 -5.30 -13.12 11.35
C LYS A 371 -3.78 -12.92 11.23
N ILE A 372 -3.03 -13.60 12.08
CA ILE A 372 -1.58 -13.72 12.00
C ILE A 372 -1.27 -15.12 11.49
N TRP A 373 -0.66 -15.19 10.31
CA TRP A 373 -0.30 -16.43 9.64
C TRP A 373 1.10 -16.89 10.06
N GLN A 374 1.34 -18.19 10.06
CA GLN A 374 2.69 -18.75 10.25
C GLN A 374 3.50 -18.58 8.96
N GLU A 375 3.63 -17.35 8.50
CA GLU A 375 4.22 -16.98 7.21
C GLU A 375 5.22 -15.83 7.39
N LYS A 376 6.16 -15.71 6.46
CA LYS A 376 7.04 -14.55 6.29
C LYS A 376 6.30 -13.38 5.61
N HIS A 377 7.03 -12.36 5.17
CA HIS A 377 6.49 -11.27 4.35
C HIS A 377 6.13 -11.79 2.95
N PHE A 378 4.95 -12.40 2.82
CA PHE A 378 4.54 -13.14 1.63
C PHE A 378 3.02 -13.23 1.53
N PHE A 379 2.46 -13.12 0.33
CA PHE A 379 1.02 -13.22 0.09
C PHE A 379 0.72 -14.50 -0.68
N ASN A 380 0.67 -15.62 0.03
CA ASN A 380 0.49 -16.94 -0.56
C ASN A 380 -0.92 -17.18 -1.08
N ARG A 381 -1.07 -18.22 -1.88
CA ARG A 381 -2.33 -18.62 -2.55
C ARG A 381 -3.48 -18.85 -1.57
N THR A 382 -3.22 -19.42 -0.41
CA THR A 382 -4.26 -19.65 0.60
C THR A 382 -4.79 -18.33 1.18
N MET A 383 -3.91 -17.37 1.48
CA MET A 383 -4.32 -16.03 1.89
C MET A 383 -5.13 -15.35 0.80
N GLN A 384 -4.75 -15.48 -0.48
CA GLN A 384 -5.45 -14.89 -1.61
C GLN A 384 -6.87 -15.46 -1.75
N GLN A 385 -7.05 -16.77 -1.56
CA GLN A 385 -8.36 -17.41 -1.58
C GLN A 385 -9.25 -16.95 -0.42
N GLU A 386 -8.70 -16.79 0.80
CA GLU A 386 -9.45 -16.23 1.92
C GLU A 386 -9.87 -14.78 1.66
N VAL A 387 -9.02 -13.97 1.01
CA VAL A 387 -9.37 -12.59 0.61
C VAL A 387 -10.49 -12.57 -0.44
N ILE A 388 -10.44 -13.44 -1.44
CA ILE A 388 -11.53 -13.54 -2.43
C ILE A 388 -12.84 -13.96 -1.75
N SER A 389 -12.79 -14.92 -0.83
CA SER A 389 -13.95 -15.35 -0.04
C SER A 389 -14.51 -14.22 0.82
N PHE A 390 -13.64 -13.44 1.46
CA PHE A 390 -14.04 -12.26 2.22
C PHE A 390 -14.80 -11.26 1.35
N PHE A 391 -14.25 -10.87 0.20
CA PHE A 391 -14.95 -9.95 -0.69
C PHE A 391 -16.27 -10.51 -1.21
N SER A 392 -16.34 -11.83 -1.47
CA SER A 392 -17.59 -12.48 -1.93
C SER A 392 -18.69 -12.44 -0.87
N SER A 393 -18.35 -12.38 0.42
CA SER A 393 -19.33 -12.26 1.50
C SER A 393 -19.71 -10.81 1.83
N GLU A 394 -18.86 -9.83 1.49
CA GLU A 394 -19.00 -8.44 1.96
C GLU A 394 -19.32 -7.42 0.86
N LEU A 395 -19.19 -7.80 -0.42
CA LEU A 395 -19.49 -7.00 -1.60
C LEU A 395 -20.53 -7.67 -2.50
#